data_c4583363323027b37860154c1b4c5f41
#
_entry.id   c4583363323027b37860154c1b4c5f41
#
_cell.length_a   1.000
_cell.length_b   1.000
_cell.length_c   1.000
_cell.angle_alpha   90.00
_cell.angle_beta   90.00
_cell.angle_gamma   90.00
#
_symmetry.space_group_name_H-M   'P 1'
#
loop_
_entity.id
_entity.type
_entity.pdbx_description
1 polymer ?
#
loop_
_entity_poly.entity_id
_entity_poly.type
_entity_poly.pdbx_seq_one_letter_code
_entity_poly.pdbx_strand_id
1 'polypeptide(L)'
;MKHLTPKQAHTFLQSHPEAVLIDCRTEMEFFYVGHPVGAVHVPWHEPPDWEANPHFASEVLRESGSRDKPVLLICRSGKRTLDAGKALESDGFTDVINVLSGFEGDLDDNFHRNTVNGWRVDGLPWEQL
;
A
#
# COMPACT_ATOMS: atom_id res chain seq x y z
N MET A 1 -5.63 -13.38 0.36
CA MET A 1 -5.28 -11.99 0.76
C MET A 1 -6.28 -11.51 1.80
N LYS A 2 -5.78 -10.97 2.89
CA LYS A 2 -6.59 -10.36 3.93
C LYS A 2 -6.83 -8.89 3.61
N HIS A 3 -7.87 -8.30 4.22
CA HIS A 3 -8.21 -6.89 4.03
C HIS A 3 -8.40 -6.23 5.39
N LEU A 4 -7.73 -5.11 5.61
CA LEU A 4 -7.87 -4.30 6.82
C LEU A 4 -8.22 -2.86 6.44
N THR A 5 -9.02 -2.19 7.27
CA THR A 5 -9.22 -0.75 7.14
C THR A 5 -7.93 -0.02 7.48
N PRO A 6 -7.76 1.26 7.09
CA PRO A 6 -6.56 2.00 7.46
C PRO A 6 -6.28 2.01 8.97
N LYS A 7 -7.30 2.19 9.80
CA LYS A 7 -7.14 2.16 11.26
C LYS A 7 -6.70 0.80 11.77
N GLN A 8 -7.31 -0.27 11.25
CA GLN A 8 -6.91 -1.64 11.59
C GLN A 8 -5.48 -1.94 11.14
N ALA A 9 -5.10 -1.48 9.95
CA ALA A 9 -3.75 -1.66 9.42
C ALA A 9 -2.72 -0.94 10.29
N HIS A 10 -3.01 0.29 10.69
CA HIS A 10 -2.12 1.06 11.56
C HIS A 10 -1.92 0.36 12.92
N THR A 11 -3.01 -0.10 13.52
CA THR A 11 -2.94 -0.86 14.79
C THR A 11 -2.14 -2.15 14.60
N PHE A 12 -2.36 -2.86 13.50
CA PHE A 12 -1.62 -4.09 13.18
C PHE A 12 -0.11 -3.82 13.10
N LEU A 13 0.29 -2.77 12.38
CA LEU A 13 1.71 -2.41 12.22
C LEU A 13 2.37 -2.09 13.57
N GLN A 14 1.65 -1.44 14.47
CA GLN A 14 2.18 -1.11 15.79
C GLN A 14 2.41 -2.34 16.67
N SER A 15 1.60 -3.37 16.50
CA SER A 15 1.72 -4.61 17.29
C SER A 15 2.55 -5.70 16.59
N HIS A 16 2.95 -5.50 15.34
CA HIS A 16 3.73 -6.46 14.56
C HIS A 16 4.95 -5.76 13.94
N PRO A 17 6.03 -5.56 14.73
CA PRO A 17 7.22 -4.83 14.25
C PRO A 17 7.93 -5.52 13.08
N GLU A 18 7.68 -6.81 12.86
CA GLU A 18 8.22 -7.55 11.71
C GLU A 18 7.47 -7.28 10.41
N ALA A 19 6.26 -6.71 10.49
CA ALA A 19 5.45 -6.40 9.32
C ALA A 19 6.03 -5.20 8.55
N VAL A 20 5.84 -5.21 7.24
CA VAL A 20 6.25 -4.09 6.39
C VAL A 20 5.04 -3.52 5.66
N LEU A 21 4.96 -2.19 5.60
CA LEU A 21 3.95 -1.47 4.83
C LEU A 21 4.58 -1.00 3.51
N ILE A 22 4.07 -1.54 2.42
CA ILE A 22 4.54 -1.23 1.06
C ILE A 22 3.54 -0.29 0.38
N ASP A 23 4.01 0.87 -0.01
CA ASP A 23 3.26 1.79 -0.86
C ASP A 23 3.58 1.47 -2.31
N CYS A 24 2.60 0.98 -3.05
CA CYS A 24 2.79 0.51 -4.42
C CYS A 24 2.37 1.53 -5.48
N ARG A 25 2.15 2.78 -5.09
CA ARG A 25 1.80 3.87 -6.00
C ARG A 25 3.02 4.35 -6.79
N THR A 26 2.79 5.33 -7.65
CA THR A 26 3.88 5.97 -8.39
C THR A 26 4.77 6.80 -7.47
N GLU A 27 6.00 7.07 -7.93
CA GLU A 27 6.94 7.91 -7.21
C GLU A 27 6.36 9.31 -6.92
N MET A 28 5.67 9.89 -7.90
CA MET A 28 5.05 11.21 -7.73
C MET A 28 3.98 11.20 -6.63
N GLU A 29 3.16 10.16 -6.59
CA GLU A 29 2.16 10.02 -5.52
C GLU A 29 2.84 9.87 -4.16
N PHE A 30 3.85 9.01 -4.06
CA PHE A 30 4.54 8.74 -2.80
C PHE A 30 5.16 10.01 -2.22
N PHE A 31 5.88 10.79 -3.03
CA PHE A 31 6.61 11.96 -2.54
C PHE A 31 5.74 13.22 -2.45
N TYR A 32 4.94 13.53 -3.49
CA TYR A 32 4.24 14.82 -3.56
C TYR A 32 2.84 14.79 -3.01
N VAL A 33 2.09 13.71 -3.19
CA VAL A 33 0.78 13.57 -2.55
C VAL A 33 0.95 13.22 -1.07
N GLY A 34 1.99 12.45 -0.77
CA GLY A 34 2.29 12.01 0.57
C GLY A 34 2.14 10.50 0.73
N HIS A 35 2.62 9.99 1.85
CA HIS A 35 2.62 8.56 2.15
C HIS A 35 2.51 8.33 3.66
N PRO A 36 2.07 7.14 4.09
CA PRO A 36 2.08 6.81 5.52
C PRO A 36 3.48 6.84 6.10
N VAL A 37 3.63 7.34 7.31
CA VAL A 37 4.91 7.28 8.03
C VAL A 37 5.33 5.81 8.17
N GLY A 38 6.57 5.52 7.80
CA GLY A 38 7.12 4.15 7.85
C GLY A 38 6.85 3.30 6.60
N ALA A 39 6.09 3.80 5.64
CA ALA A 39 5.88 3.07 4.39
C ALA A 39 7.15 3.02 3.54
N VAL A 40 7.39 1.87 2.91
CA VAL A 40 8.47 1.67 1.96
C VAL A 40 7.88 1.71 0.55
N HIS A 41 8.49 2.49 -0.33
CA HIS A 41 8.01 2.63 -1.70
C HIS A 41 8.53 1.52 -2.60
N VAL A 42 7.61 0.70 -3.11
CA VAL A 42 7.88 -0.28 -4.17
C VAL A 42 6.76 -0.16 -5.19
N PRO A 43 6.98 0.52 -6.31
CA PRO A 43 5.90 0.78 -7.26
C PRO A 43 5.44 -0.48 -7.98
N TRP A 44 4.11 -0.59 -8.16
CA TRP A 44 3.51 -1.61 -8.99
C TRP A 44 3.47 -1.18 -10.46
N HIS A 45 3.09 0.08 -10.71
CA HIS A 45 3.11 0.73 -12.02
C HIS A 45 3.86 2.05 -11.96
N GLU A 46 4.52 2.41 -13.03
CA GLU A 46 5.14 3.73 -13.20
C GLU A 46 4.92 4.24 -14.63
N PRO A 47 4.70 5.57 -14.82
CA PRO A 47 4.71 6.14 -16.16
C PRO A 47 6.11 6.03 -16.78
N PRO A 48 6.29 6.06 -18.10
CA PRO A 48 5.25 6.40 -19.10
C PRO A 48 4.40 5.23 -19.58
N ASP A 49 4.87 3.99 -19.44
CA ASP A 49 4.20 2.84 -20.05
C ASP A 49 3.10 2.22 -19.16
N TRP A 50 3.15 2.45 -17.86
CA TRP A 50 2.19 1.91 -16.89
C TRP A 50 2.15 0.38 -16.85
N GLU A 51 3.20 -0.27 -17.31
CA GLU A 51 3.30 -1.72 -17.23
C GLU A 51 3.56 -2.16 -15.78
N ALA A 52 3.07 -3.34 -15.42
CA ALA A 52 3.33 -3.92 -14.11
C ALA A 52 4.83 -4.13 -13.92
N ASN A 53 5.34 -3.77 -12.73
CA ASN A 53 6.74 -3.94 -12.38
C ASN A 53 7.08 -5.43 -12.30
N PRO A 54 7.90 -5.96 -13.23
CA PRO A 54 8.23 -7.39 -13.23
C PRO A 54 9.10 -7.80 -12.04
N HIS A 55 9.68 -6.84 -11.32
CA HIS A 55 10.54 -7.08 -10.16
C HIS A 55 9.83 -6.80 -8.85
N PHE A 56 8.51 -6.58 -8.88
CA PHE A 56 7.75 -6.18 -7.68
C PHE A 56 7.96 -7.16 -6.53
N ALA A 57 7.73 -8.45 -6.78
CA ALA A 57 7.84 -9.45 -5.72
C ALA A 57 9.25 -9.55 -5.15
N SER A 58 10.29 -9.49 -6.00
CA SER A 58 11.68 -9.55 -5.54
C SER A 58 12.07 -8.30 -4.74
N GLU A 59 11.57 -7.14 -5.13
CA GLU A 59 11.82 -5.90 -4.40
C GLU A 59 11.12 -5.91 -3.04
N VAL A 60 9.87 -6.39 -2.97
CA VAL A 60 9.15 -6.54 -1.71
C VAL A 60 9.84 -7.56 -0.81
N LEU A 61 10.33 -8.68 -1.36
CA LEU A 61 11.06 -9.68 -0.59
C LEU A 61 12.32 -9.09 0.04
N ARG A 62 13.04 -8.24 -0.69
CA ARG A 62 14.22 -7.56 -0.15
C ARG A 62 13.86 -6.69 1.06
N GLU A 63 12.73 -6.02 1.03
CA GLU A 63 12.29 -5.16 2.13
C GLU A 63 11.75 -5.96 3.32
N SER A 64 11.01 -7.03 3.07
CA SER A 64 10.43 -7.87 4.13
C SER A 64 11.41 -8.86 4.71
N GLY A 65 12.36 -9.31 3.91
CA GLY A 65 13.36 -10.32 4.31
C GLY A 65 12.84 -11.76 4.33
N SER A 66 11.52 -11.97 4.17
CA SER A 66 10.90 -13.29 4.18
C SER A 66 9.54 -13.25 3.52
N ARG A 67 9.15 -14.32 2.84
CA ARG A 67 7.81 -14.48 2.27
C ARG A 67 6.74 -14.80 3.31
N ASP A 68 7.14 -15.12 4.53
CA ASP A 68 6.21 -15.50 5.60
C ASP A 68 5.87 -14.37 6.56
N LYS A 69 6.55 -13.24 6.44
CA LYS A 69 6.25 -12.06 7.26
C LYS A 69 5.06 -11.30 6.69
N PRO A 70 4.27 -10.63 7.54
CA PRO A 70 3.14 -9.83 7.07
C PRO A 70 3.61 -8.70 6.16
N VAL A 71 2.99 -8.59 4.98
CA VAL A 71 3.19 -7.49 4.04
C VAL A 71 1.86 -6.80 3.83
N LEU A 72 1.79 -5.53 4.20
CA LEU A 72 0.63 -4.69 3.96
C LEU A 72 0.89 -3.86 2.71
N LEU A 73 -0.10 -3.80 1.82
CA LEU A 73 -0.03 -3.05 0.58
C LEU A 73 -1.01 -1.90 0.62
N ILE A 74 -0.55 -0.71 0.28
CA ILE A 74 -1.40 0.48 0.18
C ILE A 74 -1.24 1.13 -1.20
N CYS A 75 -2.35 1.57 -1.78
CA CYS A 75 -2.34 2.37 -2.99
C CYS A 75 -3.27 3.58 -2.81
N ARG A 76 -3.77 4.18 -3.89
CA ARG A 76 -4.61 5.37 -3.76
C ARG A 76 -5.97 5.07 -3.14
N SER A 77 -6.65 4.03 -3.63
CA SER A 77 -8.02 3.71 -3.21
C SER A 77 -8.26 2.22 -2.96
N GLY A 78 -7.21 1.39 -2.99
CA GLY A 78 -7.31 -0.04 -2.69
C GLY A 78 -7.53 -0.93 -3.91
N LYS A 79 -7.35 -0.44 -5.13
CA LYS A 79 -7.55 -1.22 -6.37
C LYS A 79 -6.27 -1.80 -6.95
N ARG A 80 -5.21 -0.99 -7.09
CA ARG A 80 -3.91 -1.46 -7.60
C ARG A 80 -3.31 -2.55 -6.72
N THR A 81 -3.57 -2.48 -5.42
CA THR A 81 -3.10 -3.46 -4.44
C THR A 81 -3.68 -4.85 -4.66
N LEU A 82 -4.83 -4.98 -5.31
CA LEU A 82 -5.42 -6.29 -5.58
C LEU A 82 -4.54 -7.08 -6.56
N ASP A 83 -4.10 -6.46 -7.64
CA ASP A 83 -3.21 -7.10 -8.60
C ASP A 83 -1.80 -7.29 -8.04
N ALA A 84 -1.29 -6.27 -7.34
CA ALA A 84 0.02 -6.36 -6.69
C ALA A 84 0.05 -7.48 -5.65
N GLY A 85 -1.02 -7.61 -4.86
CA GLY A 85 -1.14 -8.68 -3.86
C GLY A 85 -1.19 -10.06 -4.49
N LYS A 86 -1.91 -10.22 -5.60
CA LYS A 86 -1.94 -11.49 -6.34
C LYS A 86 -0.55 -11.88 -6.84
N ALA A 87 0.22 -10.90 -7.30
CA ALA A 87 1.59 -11.15 -7.74
C ALA A 87 2.47 -11.66 -6.59
N LEU A 88 2.32 -11.09 -5.41
CA LEU A 88 3.05 -11.56 -4.23
C LEU A 88 2.62 -12.97 -3.83
N GLU A 89 1.33 -13.25 -3.80
CA GLU A 89 0.83 -14.58 -3.46
C GLU A 89 1.30 -15.63 -4.46
N SER A 90 1.32 -15.29 -5.74
CA SER A 90 1.86 -16.18 -6.79
C SER A 90 3.35 -16.44 -6.61
N ASP A 91 4.08 -15.53 -5.99
CA ASP A 91 5.51 -15.68 -5.69
C ASP A 91 5.77 -16.43 -4.36
N GLY A 92 4.71 -16.85 -3.67
CA GLY A 92 4.81 -17.63 -2.44
C GLY A 92 4.69 -16.84 -1.15
N PHE A 93 4.33 -15.56 -1.19
CA PHE A 93 4.06 -14.80 0.03
C PHE A 93 2.80 -15.34 0.70
N THR A 94 2.89 -15.59 2.01
CA THR A 94 1.83 -16.28 2.75
C THR A 94 0.94 -15.36 3.59
N ASP A 95 1.33 -14.10 3.77
CA ASP A 95 0.56 -13.16 4.62
C ASP A 95 0.52 -11.78 3.98
N VAL A 96 -0.32 -11.66 2.96
CA VAL A 96 -0.50 -10.42 2.19
C VAL A 96 -1.81 -9.76 2.62
N ILE A 97 -1.73 -8.49 2.98
CA ILE A 97 -2.84 -7.71 3.52
C ILE A 97 -3.05 -6.46 2.68
N ASN A 98 -4.26 -6.27 2.18
CA ASN A 98 -4.66 -5.07 1.47
C ASN A 98 -5.17 -4.03 2.45
N VAL A 99 -4.68 -2.79 2.38
CA VAL A 99 -5.25 -1.66 3.11
C VAL A 99 -6.43 -1.12 2.30
N LEU A 100 -7.63 -1.39 2.78
CA LEU A 100 -8.88 -0.95 2.15
C LEU A 100 -8.91 0.57 2.03
N SER A 101 -9.51 1.06 0.95
CA SER A 101 -9.62 2.50 0.63
C SER A 101 -8.29 3.24 0.44
N GLY A 102 -7.17 2.63 0.73
CA GLY A 102 -5.85 3.18 0.45
C GLY A 102 -5.51 4.48 1.16
N PHE A 103 -4.66 5.27 0.53
CA PHE A 103 -4.15 6.50 1.12
C PHE A 103 -5.13 7.67 1.00
N GLU A 104 -5.78 7.82 -0.17
CA GLU A 104 -6.67 8.96 -0.46
C GLU A 104 -8.15 8.59 -0.43
N GLY A 105 -8.47 7.29 -0.46
CA GLY A 105 -9.84 6.83 -0.40
C GLY A 105 -10.62 6.91 -1.69
N ASP A 106 -11.92 6.69 -1.55
CA ASP A 106 -12.86 6.73 -2.66
C ASP A 106 -13.21 8.16 -3.04
N LEU A 107 -13.67 8.34 -4.29
CA LEU A 107 -14.24 9.62 -4.72
C LEU A 107 -15.58 9.86 -4.04
N ASP A 108 -15.81 11.10 -3.61
CA ASP A 108 -17.13 11.53 -3.17
C ASP A 108 -18.01 11.91 -4.38
N ASP A 109 -19.23 12.41 -4.09
CA ASP A 109 -20.19 12.80 -5.14
C ASP A 109 -19.72 13.99 -5.98
N ASN A 110 -18.74 14.74 -5.50
CA ASN A 110 -18.13 15.88 -6.19
C ASN A 110 -16.80 15.52 -6.85
N PHE A 111 -16.48 14.22 -6.96
CA PHE A 111 -15.24 13.72 -7.53
C PHE A 111 -13.98 14.19 -6.78
N HIS A 112 -14.10 14.30 -5.45
CA HIS A 112 -12.96 14.61 -4.58
C HIS A 112 -12.57 13.38 -3.77
N ARG A 113 -11.27 13.20 -3.58
CA ARG A 113 -10.72 12.21 -2.65
C ARG A 113 -10.38 12.89 -1.32
N ASN A 114 -10.01 12.10 -0.34
CA ASN A 114 -9.67 12.57 1.00
C ASN A 114 -10.86 13.21 1.73
N THR A 115 -12.06 12.72 1.47
CA THR A 115 -13.28 13.19 2.12
C THR A 115 -14.11 12.07 2.73
N VAL A 116 -14.08 10.88 2.14
CA VAL A 116 -14.95 9.75 2.52
C VAL A 116 -14.24 8.77 3.45
N ASN A 117 -13.09 8.28 3.02
CA ASN A 117 -12.31 7.27 3.73
C ASN A 117 -10.84 7.34 3.29
N GLY A 118 -9.99 6.50 3.88
CA GLY A 118 -8.59 6.42 3.54
C GLY A 118 -7.68 6.80 4.70
N TRP A 119 -6.40 6.47 4.56
CA TRP A 119 -5.39 6.69 5.60
C TRP A 119 -5.36 8.14 6.08
N ARG A 120 -5.33 9.07 5.14
CA ARG A 120 -5.20 10.50 5.44
C ARG A 120 -6.43 11.08 6.12
N VAL A 121 -7.62 10.77 5.60
CA VAL A 121 -8.90 11.21 6.19
C VAL A 121 -9.08 10.65 7.60
N ASP A 122 -8.62 9.43 7.83
CA ASP A 122 -8.72 8.79 9.13
C ASP A 122 -7.75 9.39 10.17
N GLY A 123 -6.96 10.38 9.79
CA GLY A 123 -6.07 11.08 10.70
C GLY A 123 -4.83 10.28 11.12
N LEU A 124 -4.46 9.27 10.35
CA LEU A 124 -3.29 8.44 10.64
C LEU A 124 -2.00 9.15 10.22
N PRO A 125 -0.85 8.80 10.81
CA PRO A 125 0.41 9.51 10.54
C PRO A 125 0.83 9.41 9.07
N TRP A 126 1.11 10.55 8.47
CA TRP A 126 1.58 10.63 7.09
C TRP A 126 2.54 11.81 6.91
N GLU A 127 3.33 11.77 5.86
CA GLU A 127 4.31 12.80 5.52
C GLU A 127 4.43 12.93 4.01
N GLN A 128 5.01 14.03 3.56
CA GLN A 128 5.32 14.28 2.15
C GLN A 128 6.65 15.00 2.02
N LEU A 129 7.16 15.06 0.80
CA LEU A 129 8.41 15.74 0.50
C LEU A 129 8.27 17.25 0.62
#